data_bdedc230ba2975a4cd45f4649de7f016
#
_entry.id   bdedc230ba2975a4cd45f4649de7f016
#
_cell.length_a   1.000
_cell.length_b   1.000
_cell.length_c   1.000
_cell.angle_alpha   90.00
_cell.angle_beta   90.00
_cell.angle_gamma   90.00
#
_symmetry.space_group_name_H-M   'P 1'
#
loop_
_entity.id
_entity.type
_entity.pdbx_description
1 polymer ?
#
loop_
_entity_poly.entity_id
_entity_poly.type
_entity_poly.pdbx_seq_one_letter_code
_entity_poly.pdbx_strand_id
1 'polypeptide(L)'
;MQSFLHRTRWLALLLVPLLSIALQARAHHGWAWAGDEEFEITGVITAVRLGNPHGEITLDVKGESWVVEVGQPWRNERAGLSDEMFAIGRSVTVHGHRSARPGERLVKAEWLMFDGKRHDLYPDRRS
;
A
#
# COMPACT_ATOMS: atom_id res chain seq x y z
N MET A 1 -18.44 51.79 21.08
CA MET A 1 -19.26 50.67 20.60
C MET A 1 -18.78 50.13 19.24
N GLN A 2 -17.47 50.15 18.96
CA GLN A 2 -16.96 49.68 17.65
C GLN A 2 -15.84 48.64 17.74
N SER A 3 -15.67 47.94 18.86
CA SER A 3 -14.53 47.03 19.05
C SER A 3 -14.88 45.55 19.08
N PHE A 4 -16.12 45.14 18.85
CA PHE A 4 -16.54 43.73 18.92
C PHE A 4 -16.57 42.98 17.56
N LEU A 5 -16.41 43.66 16.41
CA LEU A 5 -16.55 43.04 15.09
C LEU A 5 -15.24 42.52 14.48
N HIS A 6 -14.09 42.73 15.12
CA HIS A 6 -12.78 42.35 14.58
C HIS A 6 -12.23 41.03 15.12
N ARG A 7 -12.85 40.45 16.16
CA ARG A 7 -12.33 39.19 16.76
C ARG A 7 -12.81 37.91 16.14
N THR A 8 -13.88 37.94 15.35
CA THR A 8 -14.48 36.73 14.77
C THR A 8 -13.91 36.35 13.41
N ARG A 9 -13.16 37.23 12.77
CA ARG A 9 -12.60 36.95 11.42
C ARG A 9 -11.32 36.14 11.42
N TRP A 10 -10.61 36.05 12.55
CA TRP A 10 -9.33 35.34 12.63
C TRP A 10 -9.46 33.85 12.96
N LEU A 11 -10.58 33.45 13.53
CA LEU A 11 -10.83 32.04 13.88
C LEU A 11 -11.21 31.17 12.68
N ALA A 12 -11.73 31.77 11.60
CA ALA A 12 -12.09 31.03 10.39
C ALA A 12 -10.89 30.68 9.50
N LEU A 13 -9.78 31.42 9.61
CA LEU A 13 -8.57 31.21 8.81
C LEU A 13 -7.65 30.10 9.33
N LEU A 14 -7.82 29.65 10.60
CA LEU A 14 -7.01 28.59 11.19
C LEU A 14 -7.59 27.19 10.97
N LEU A 15 -8.84 27.06 10.55
CA LEU A 15 -9.50 25.77 10.33
C LEU A 15 -9.22 25.18 8.94
N VAL A 16 -8.90 26.01 7.95
CA VAL A 16 -8.66 25.57 6.57
C VAL A 16 -7.38 24.75 6.41
N PRO A 17 -6.23 25.10 7.03
CA PRO A 17 -5.02 24.29 6.89
C PRO A 17 -5.09 22.94 7.62
N LEU A 18 -5.84 22.82 8.73
CA LEU A 18 -6.00 21.53 9.42
C LEU A 18 -6.81 20.53 8.61
N LEU A 19 -7.81 20.99 7.86
CA LEU A 19 -8.62 20.13 7.00
C LEU A 19 -7.82 19.61 5.79
N SER A 20 -6.91 20.45 5.27
CA SER A 20 -6.03 20.08 4.16
C SER A 20 -5.00 19.01 4.56
N ILE A 21 -4.50 19.04 5.79
CA ILE A 21 -3.57 18.03 6.33
C ILE A 21 -4.28 16.69 6.54
N ALA A 22 -5.53 16.72 7.01
CA ALA A 22 -6.32 15.49 7.20
C ALA A 22 -6.68 14.80 5.87
N LEU A 23 -6.86 15.55 4.79
CA LEU A 23 -7.10 15.02 3.45
C LEU A 23 -5.83 14.38 2.85
N GLN A 24 -4.66 14.95 3.11
CA GLN A 24 -3.38 14.36 2.66
C GLN A 24 -3.05 13.07 3.40
N ALA A 25 -3.37 12.95 4.70
CA ALA A 25 -3.15 11.73 5.47
C ALA A 25 -3.99 10.54 4.95
N ARG A 26 -5.18 10.79 4.39
CA ARG A 26 -6.01 9.76 3.75
C ARG A 26 -5.50 9.31 2.38
N ALA A 27 -4.76 10.15 1.68
CA ALA A 27 -4.21 9.83 0.35
C ALA A 27 -3.06 8.79 0.41
N HIS A 28 -2.45 8.55 1.58
CA HIS A 28 -1.41 7.52 1.76
C HIS A 28 -1.96 6.10 1.91
N HIS A 29 -3.28 5.93 2.11
CA HIS A 29 -3.94 4.63 2.25
C HIS A 29 -4.73 4.31 0.97
N GLY A 30 -4.14 3.59 0.05
CA GLY A 30 -4.80 3.21 -1.19
C GLY A 30 -3.80 3.10 -2.34
N TRP A 31 -4.23 3.48 -3.52
CA TRP A 31 -3.42 3.43 -4.74
C TRP A 31 -2.74 4.76 -5.08
N ALA A 32 -3.02 5.83 -4.35
CA ALA A 32 -2.54 7.19 -4.69
C ALA A 32 -1.02 7.35 -4.71
N TRP A 33 -0.28 6.53 -3.94
CA TRP A 33 1.18 6.55 -3.90
C TRP A 33 1.83 5.69 -4.99
N ALA A 34 1.08 4.76 -5.58
CA ALA A 34 1.57 3.87 -6.63
C ALA A 34 1.58 4.59 -7.99
N GLY A 35 2.57 4.28 -8.80
CA GLY A 35 2.65 4.75 -10.18
C GLY A 35 1.69 3.97 -11.09
N ASP A 36 1.54 4.44 -12.32
CA ASP A 36 0.67 3.80 -13.32
C ASP A 36 1.36 2.65 -14.06
N GLU A 37 2.67 2.55 -13.92
CA GLU A 37 3.47 1.51 -14.58
C GLU A 37 3.30 0.17 -13.87
N GLU A 38 2.95 -0.85 -14.65
CA GLU A 38 2.95 -2.22 -14.18
C GLU A 38 4.35 -2.72 -13.88
N PHE A 39 4.47 -3.47 -12.81
CA PHE A 39 5.74 -3.92 -12.29
C PHE A 39 5.64 -5.36 -11.76
N GLU A 40 6.59 -6.19 -12.14
CA GLU A 40 6.66 -7.58 -11.69
C GLU A 40 8.03 -7.90 -11.11
N ILE A 41 8.04 -8.51 -9.95
CA ILE A 41 9.26 -9.00 -9.28
C ILE A 41 9.06 -10.39 -8.72
N THR A 42 10.14 -11.14 -8.68
CA THR A 42 10.21 -12.43 -7.98
C THR A 42 11.31 -12.36 -6.93
N GLY A 43 11.01 -12.77 -5.73
CA GLY A 43 11.97 -12.78 -4.65
C GLY A 43 11.62 -13.75 -3.54
N VAL A 44 12.47 -13.81 -2.53
CA VAL A 44 12.32 -14.66 -1.35
C VAL A 44 11.81 -13.82 -0.19
N ILE A 45 10.78 -14.28 0.50
CA ILE A 45 10.22 -13.60 1.66
C ILE A 45 11.22 -13.60 2.82
N THR A 46 11.56 -12.42 3.32
CA THR A 46 12.48 -12.21 4.43
C THR A 46 11.82 -11.65 5.69
N ALA A 47 10.64 -11.02 5.53
CA ALA A 47 9.84 -10.52 6.65
C ALA A 47 8.36 -10.53 6.28
N VAL A 48 7.49 -10.69 7.28
CA VAL A 48 6.04 -10.75 7.13
C VAL A 48 5.37 -9.96 8.24
N ARG A 49 4.45 -9.07 7.87
CA ARG A 49 3.57 -8.35 8.78
C ARG A 49 2.16 -8.30 8.19
N LEU A 50 1.32 -9.25 8.55
CA LEU A 50 -0.07 -9.30 8.09
C LEU A 50 -0.98 -8.56 9.06
N GLY A 51 -2.09 -8.04 8.58
CA GLY A 51 -3.09 -7.35 9.38
C GLY A 51 -3.74 -6.17 8.68
N ASN A 52 -4.44 -5.36 9.47
CA ASN A 52 -5.09 -4.14 9.01
C ASN A 52 -4.19 -2.91 9.26
N PRO A 53 -4.27 -1.87 8.41
CA PRO A 53 -5.19 -1.68 7.28
C PRO A 53 -4.83 -2.51 6.03
N HIS A 54 -3.65 -3.07 5.93
CA HIS A 54 -3.15 -3.98 4.91
C HIS A 54 -1.94 -4.74 5.43
N GLY A 55 -1.64 -5.89 4.84
CA GLY A 55 -0.42 -6.63 5.13
C GLY A 55 0.76 -6.13 4.32
N GLU A 56 1.95 -6.43 4.80
CA GLU A 56 3.21 -6.20 4.10
C GLU A 56 4.10 -7.43 4.19
N ILE A 57 4.80 -7.74 3.11
CA ILE A 57 5.90 -8.68 3.10
C ILE A 57 7.15 -7.97 2.57
N THR A 58 8.31 -8.41 3.03
CA THR A 58 9.59 -7.95 2.48
C THR A 58 10.20 -9.08 1.66
N LEU A 59 10.67 -8.75 0.47
CA LEU A 59 11.33 -9.68 -0.43
C LEU A 59 12.80 -9.33 -0.61
N ASP A 60 13.65 -10.34 -0.62
CA ASP A 60 14.98 -10.24 -1.22
C ASP A 60 14.85 -10.54 -2.72
N VAL A 61 15.15 -9.54 -3.53
CA VAL A 61 15.16 -9.62 -4.99
C VAL A 61 16.58 -9.36 -5.48
N LYS A 62 17.34 -10.41 -5.73
CA LYS A 62 18.75 -10.31 -6.19
C LYS A 62 19.63 -9.44 -5.26
N GLY A 63 19.47 -9.59 -3.96
CA GLY A 63 20.21 -8.84 -2.95
C GLY A 63 19.61 -7.48 -2.59
N GLU A 64 18.52 -7.07 -3.23
CA GLU A 64 17.79 -5.83 -2.91
C GLU A 64 16.52 -6.13 -2.12
N SER A 65 16.30 -5.34 -1.07
CA SER A 65 15.10 -5.46 -0.24
C SER A 65 13.94 -4.66 -0.84
N TRP A 66 12.82 -5.33 -1.09
CA TRP A 66 11.58 -4.75 -1.59
C TRP A 66 10.45 -4.96 -0.61
N VAL A 67 9.71 -3.90 -0.29
CA VAL A 67 8.48 -4.00 0.49
C VAL A 67 7.30 -4.17 -0.47
N VAL A 68 6.45 -5.15 -0.19
CA VAL A 68 5.24 -5.42 -0.96
C VAL A 68 4.04 -5.26 -0.05
N GLU A 69 3.16 -4.31 -0.40
CA GLU A 69 1.85 -4.19 0.23
C GLU A 69 0.92 -5.24 -0.37
N VAL A 70 0.46 -6.15 0.48
CA VAL A 70 -0.55 -7.18 0.15
C VAL A 70 -1.93 -6.74 0.66
N GLY A 71 -2.92 -7.61 0.65
CA GLY A 71 -4.27 -7.27 1.07
C GLY A 71 -4.47 -7.21 2.59
N GLN A 72 -5.61 -6.67 2.99
CA GLN A 72 -6.17 -6.91 4.31
C GLN A 72 -6.45 -8.41 4.48
N PRO A 73 -6.62 -8.91 5.73
CA PRO A 73 -6.86 -10.33 5.97
C PRO A 73 -8.00 -10.92 5.14
N TRP A 74 -9.14 -10.24 5.06
CA TRP A 74 -10.29 -10.70 4.27
C TRP A 74 -10.02 -10.76 2.77
N ARG A 75 -9.18 -9.85 2.26
CA ARG A 75 -8.81 -9.79 0.84
C ARG A 75 -7.85 -10.92 0.48
N ASN A 76 -6.87 -11.18 1.34
CA ASN A 76 -5.95 -12.31 1.17
C ASN A 76 -6.72 -13.63 1.17
N GLU A 77 -7.62 -13.83 2.13
CA GLU A 77 -8.45 -15.03 2.24
C GLU A 77 -9.32 -15.22 0.98
N ARG A 78 -9.97 -14.16 0.51
CA ARG A 78 -10.77 -14.18 -0.73
C ARG A 78 -9.96 -14.54 -1.97
N ALA A 79 -8.69 -14.13 -2.01
CA ALA A 79 -7.75 -14.48 -3.06
C ALA A 79 -7.19 -15.92 -2.94
N GLY A 80 -7.57 -16.65 -1.90
CA GLY A 80 -7.07 -18.00 -1.62
C GLY A 80 -5.67 -18.02 -0.99
N LEU A 81 -5.26 -16.91 -0.37
CA LEU A 81 -4.00 -16.79 0.36
C LEU A 81 -4.23 -17.07 1.85
N SER A 82 -3.57 -18.09 2.38
CA SER A 82 -3.50 -18.32 3.83
C SER A 82 -2.27 -17.63 4.42
N ASP A 83 -2.30 -17.36 5.73
CA ASP A 83 -1.16 -16.74 6.44
C ASP A 83 0.11 -17.60 6.32
N GLU A 84 -0.04 -18.93 6.33
CA GLU A 84 1.07 -19.89 6.20
C GLU A 84 1.78 -19.81 4.83
N MET A 85 1.09 -19.35 3.81
CA MET A 85 1.68 -19.17 2.47
C MET A 85 2.73 -18.05 2.47
N PHE A 86 2.61 -17.09 3.36
CA PHE A 86 3.58 -15.99 3.52
C PHE A 86 4.77 -16.36 4.41
N ALA A 87 5.23 -17.59 4.35
CA ALA A 87 6.35 -18.03 5.17
C ALA A 87 7.69 -17.44 4.73
N ILE A 88 8.51 -17.02 5.70
CA ILE A 88 9.90 -16.60 5.45
C ILE A 88 10.65 -17.73 4.73
N GLY A 89 11.42 -17.39 3.71
CA GLY A 89 12.18 -18.33 2.89
C GLY A 89 11.42 -18.84 1.65
N ARG A 90 10.12 -18.55 1.51
CA ARG A 90 9.37 -18.90 0.30
C ARG A 90 9.63 -17.91 -0.83
N SER A 91 9.70 -18.44 -2.04
CA SER A 91 9.72 -17.63 -3.26
C SER A 91 8.30 -17.24 -3.66
N VAL A 92 8.15 -16.01 -4.09
CA VAL A 92 6.88 -15.47 -4.60
C VAL A 92 7.15 -14.53 -5.78
N THR A 93 6.28 -14.58 -6.79
CA THR A 93 6.21 -13.57 -7.84
C THR A 93 5.07 -12.61 -7.50
N VAL A 94 5.37 -11.33 -7.58
CA VAL A 94 4.45 -10.23 -7.29
C VAL A 94 4.28 -9.40 -8.54
N HIS A 95 3.04 -9.15 -8.92
CA HIS A 95 2.67 -8.21 -9.98
C HIS A 95 1.79 -7.10 -9.39
N GLY A 96 2.07 -5.88 -9.80
CA GLY A 96 1.33 -4.72 -9.33
C GLY A 96 1.95 -3.42 -9.79
N HIS A 97 1.89 -2.40 -8.96
CA HIS A 97 2.43 -1.09 -9.25
C HIS A 97 3.48 -0.68 -8.21
N ARG A 98 4.64 -0.26 -8.69
CA ARG A 98 5.68 0.27 -7.83
C ARG A 98 5.33 1.69 -7.38
N SER A 99 5.96 2.14 -6.29
CA SER A 99 5.85 3.52 -5.84
C SER A 99 6.20 4.51 -6.96
N ALA A 100 5.42 5.60 -7.05
CA ALA A 100 5.71 6.72 -7.93
C ALA A 100 6.93 7.52 -7.50
N ARG A 101 7.42 7.33 -6.26
CA ARG A 101 8.62 7.99 -5.76
C ARG A 101 9.87 7.32 -6.31
N PRO A 102 10.76 8.06 -7.02
CA PRO A 102 12.00 7.51 -7.53
C PRO A 102 12.86 6.90 -6.41
N GLY A 103 13.40 5.70 -6.65
CA GLY A 103 14.28 5.00 -5.70
C GLY A 103 13.59 4.29 -4.55
N GLU A 104 12.29 4.46 -4.35
CA GLU A 104 11.53 3.75 -3.32
C GLU A 104 11.20 2.33 -3.80
N ARG A 105 11.68 1.33 -3.05
CA ARG A 105 11.45 -0.08 -3.33
C ARG A 105 10.19 -0.57 -2.61
N LEU A 106 9.06 -0.10 -3.09
CA LEU A 106 7.72 -0.40 -2.57
C LEU A 106 6.79 -0.74 -3.73
N VAL A 107 6.06 -1.83 -3.61
CA VAL A 107 5.10 -2.33 -4.61
C VAL A 107 3.76 -2.56 -3.94
N LYS A 108 2.68 -2.12 -4.59
CA LYS A 108 1.33 -2.54 -4.25
C LYS A 108 0.92 -3.70 -5.13
N ALA A 109 0.72 -4.87 -4.53
CA ALA A 109 0.39 -6.08 -5.26
C ALA A 109 -1.05 -6.06 -5.79
N GLU A 110 -1.22 -6.41 -7.05
CA GLU A 110 -2.51 -6.75 -7.65
C GLU A 110 -2.77 -8.26 -7.58
N TRP A 111 -1.73 -9.04 -7.82
CA TRP A 111 -1.76 -10.49 -7.63
C TRP A 111 -0.40 -11.03 -7.19
N LEU A 112 -0.44 -12.19 -6.59
CA LEU A 112 0.72 -12.95 -6.15
C LEU A 112 0.69 -14.33 -6.80
N MET A 113 1.86 -14.90 -7.08
CA MET A 113 2.00 -16.27 -7.57
C MET A 113 2.90 -17.07 -6.63
N PHE A 114 2.35 -18.11 -6.05
CA PHE A 114 3.06 -19.12 -5.27
C PHE A 114 2.98 -20.48 -5.98
N ASP A 115 4.12 -21.14 -6.19
CA ASP A 115 4.20 -22.47 -6.80
C ASP A 115 3.42 -22.61 -8.12
N GLY A 116 3.50 -21.55 -8.95
CA GLY A 116 2.81 -21.50 -10.25
C GLY A 116 1.32 -21.20 -10.18
N LYS A 117 0.75 -20.99 -8.99
CA LYS A 117 -0.65 -20.62 -8.80
C LYS A 117 -0.80 -19.13 -8.53
N ARG A 118 -1.60 -18.47 -9.36
CA ARG A 118 -1.92 -17.05 -9.23
C ARG A 118 -3.06 -16.82 -8.23
N HIS A 119 -2.91 -15.78 -7.41
CA HIS A 119 -3.87 -15.30 -6.42
C HIS A 119 -4.17 -13.84 -6.66
N ASP A 120 -5.36 -13.52 -7.14
CA ASP A 120 -5.77 -12.17 -7.49
C ASP A 120 -6.32 -11.43 -6.27
N LEU A 121 -5.59 -10.42 -5.81
CA LEU A 121 -6.03 -9.53 -4.72
C LEU A 121 -7.06 -8.50 -5.22
N TYR A 122 -6.90 -8.05 -6.46
CA TYR A 122 -7.76 -7.05 -7.09
C TYR A 122 -8.20 -7.52 -8.48
N PRO A 123 -9.12 -8.50 -8.56
CA PRO A 123 -9.51 -9.11 -9.84
C PRO A 123 -10.19 -8.13 -10.82
N ASP A 124 -10.74 -7.02 -10.31
CA ASP A 124 -11.39 -5.99 -11.12
C ASP A 124 -10.40 -4.99 -11.74
N ARG A 125 -9.16 -4.99 -11.27
CA ARG A 125 -8.09 -4.22 -11.91
C ARG A 125 -7.49 -5.09 -13.01
N ARG A 126 -7.80 -4.73 -14.25
CA ARG A 126 -7.19 -5.37 -15.42
C ARG A 126 -5.93 -4.59 -15.80
N SER A 127 -4.84 -5.28 -15.75
CA SER A 127 -3.60 -4.89 -16.42
C SER A 127 -3.72 -5.15 -17.92
#